data_1cd7f17c9e4f6f786553cd78ca206930
#
_entry.id   1cd7f17c9e4f6f786553cd78ca206930
#
_cell.length_a   1.000
_cell.length_b   1.000
_cell.length_c   1.000
_cell.angle_alpha   90.00
_cell.angle_beta   90.00
_cell.angle_gamma   90.00
#
_symmetry.space_group_name_H-M   'P 1'
#
loop_
_entity.id
_entity.type
_entity.pdbx_description
1 polymer ?
#
loop_
_entity_poly.entity_id
_entity_poly.type
_entity_poly.pdbx_seq_one_letter_code
_entity_poly.pdbx_strand_id
1 'polypeptide(L)'
;MRFRHPDGTTVHLAYCSNVHQAEDLDGVVDQLAAYAEPVRETLGADLLGIGLWLARDVVTELSARPDAVLRLRAELTARGLETVTLNAFPYGGFHREVVKKDVYLPDWTDPARLHYTVDCARVLAGLLPDDALRGSVSTLPLAWRTPWAADARDTARRALDRLAAELADVERETGRTIRVGFEPEPGCAVENTVQAARELGGVDPERLGICLDTCHLAVQFEEPAPALRRLADAGLPVVKVQASSALQADDPADPEARRALARFAEPRFLHQTRTAPDGAVTGVDDLPDALAGGLDAGSAWRVHFHAPLHAEPEPPLRTTADELTTALGELLGGPQALCDHVEVETYTWSVLPEHLRPSDREGLVAGLAAELTWTRDRFEELGLTQETLLRREPIS
;
A
#
# COMPACT_ATOMS: atom_id res chain seq x y z
N MET A 1 -5.75 -10.64 9.18
CA MET A 1 -5.33 -11.88 9.89
C MET A 1 -4.05 -11.60 10.67
N ARG A 2 -3.78 -12.34 11.74
CA ARG A 2 -2.56 -12.19 12.53
C ARG A 2 -1.70 -13.44 12.41
N PHE A 3 -0.40 -13.22 12.33
CA PHE A 3 0.59 -14.30 12.26
C PHE A 3 1.68 -14.06 13.31
N ARG A 4 2.11 -15.15 13.96
CA ARG A 4 3.22 -15.13 14.91
C ARG A 4 4.51 -15.46 14.17
N HIS A 5 5.42 -14.50 14.12
CA HIS A 5 6.78 -14.71 13.69
C HIS A 5 7.59 -15.45 14.77
N PRO A 6 8.64 -16.24 14.43
CA PRO A 6 9.45 -16.97 15.41
C PRO A 6 10.11 -16.12 16.51
N ASP A 7 10.35 -14.81 16.26
CA ASP A 7 10.87 -13.88 17.29
C ASP A 7 9.80 -13.40 18.29
N GLY A 8 8.55 -13.80 18.09
CA GLY A 8 7.43 -13.38 18.94
C GLY A 8 6.67 -12.15 18.41
N THR A 9 7.08 -11.54 17.31
CA THR A 9 6.34 -10.42 16.68
C THR A 9 5.02 -10.90 16.11
N THR A 10 3.93 -10.16 16.34
CA THR A 10 2.68 -10.34 15.62
C THR A 10 2.74 -9.56 14.30
N VAL A 11 2.68 -10.27 13.19
CA VAL A 11 2.58 -9.70 11.84
C VAL A 11 1.11 -9.66 11.44
N HIS A 12 0.62 -8.47 11.07
CA HIS A 12 -0.74 -8.27 10.62
C HIS A 12 -0.82 -8.32 9.11
N LEU A 13 -1.70 -9.20 8.59
CA LEU A 13 -2.05 -9.25 7.17
C LEU A 13 -3.43 -8.65 6.96
N ALA A 14 -3.51 -7.65 6.10
CA ALA A 14 -4.71 -6.92 5.71
C ALA A 14 -4.84 -6.85 4.19
N TYR A 15 -5.99 -6.39 3.69
CA TYR A 15 -6.09 -5.85 2.33
C TYR A 15 -6.49 -4.37 2.38
N CYS A 16 -6.12 -3.60 1.36
CA CYS A 16 -6.41 -2.17 1.28
C CYS A 16 -7.82 -1.90 0.77
N SER A 17 -8.60 -1.10 1.51
CA SER A 17 -9.97 -0.75 1.13
C SER A 17 -10.05 0.30 0.01
N ASN A 18 -8.93 0.80 -0.51
CA ASN A 18 -8.93 1.71 -1.67
C ASN A 18 -9.47 1.07 -2.96
N VAL A 19 -9.64 -0.26 -2.97
CA VAL A 19 -10.36 -0.99 -4.03
C VAL A 19 -11.87 -0.68 -4.04
N HIS A 20 -12.41 -0.19 -2.93
CA HIS A 20 -13.83 0.09 -2.75
C HIS A 20 -14.15 1.58 -2.92
N GLN A 21 -15.33 1.88 -3.52
CA GLN A 21 -15.74 3.25 -3.83
C GLN A 21 -16.56 3.87 -2.70
N ALA A 22 -15.89 4.43 -1.67
CA ALA A 22 -16.58 5.16 -0.60
C ALA A 22 -15.76 6.39 -0.18
N GLU A 23 -16.40 7.56 -0.23
CA GLU A 23 -15.81 8.83 0.18
C GLU A 23 -16.65 9.55 1.25
N ASP A 24 -17.58 8.85 1.89
CA ASP A 24 -18.30 9.28 3.10
C ASP A 24 -18.33 8.14 4.14
N LEU A 25 -18.61 8.47 5.40
CA LEU A 25 -18.50 7.52 6.51
C LEU A 25 -19.53 6.39 6.42
N ASP A 26 -20.74 6.69 6.01
CA ASP A 26 -21.79 5.66 5.89
C ASP A 26 -21.43 4.69 4.75
N GLY A 27 -20.92 5.18 3.63
CA GLY A 27 -20.40 4.36 2.53
C GLY A 27 -19.23 3.48 2.97
N VAL A 28 -18.30 4.00 3.79
CA VAL A 28 -17.21 3.19 4.37
C VAL A 28 -17.79 2.03 5.20
N VAL A 29 -18.77 2.29 6.07
CA VAL A 29 -19.41 1.25 6.89
C VAL A 29 -20.17 0.24 6.01
N ASP A 30 -20.89 0.71 4.99
CA ASP A 30 -21.62 -0.16 4.07
C ASP A 30 -20.66 -1.12 3.32
N GLN A 31 -19.45 -0.67 2.98
CA GLN A 31 -18.46 -1.51 2.33
C GLN A 31 -17.82 -2.55 3.23
N LEU A 32 -17.74 -2.31 4.56
CA LEU A 32 -17.34 -3.36 5.50
C LEU A 32 -18.29 -4.55 5.41
N ALA A 33 -19.60 -4.29 5.36
CA ALA A 33 -20.64 -5.34 5.24
C ALA A 33 -20.69 -5.94 3.82
N ALA A 34 -20.49 -5.12 2.79
CA ALA A 34 -20.61 -5.57 1.41
C ALA A 34 -19.41 -6.39 0.92
N TYR A 35 -18.22 -6.15 1.44
CA TYR A 35 -16.99 -6.75 0.95
C TYR A 35 -16.12 -7.36 2.05
N ALA A 36 -15.74 -6.59 3.08
CA ALA A 36 -14.74 -7.06 4.05
C ALA A 36 -15.24 -8.26 4.89
N GLU A 37 -16.47 -8.22 5.35
CA GLU A 37 -17.09 -9.34 6.07
C GLU A 37 -17.22 -10.58 5.18
N PRO A 38 -17.75 -10.53 3.93
CA PRO A 38 -17.75 -11.65 3.00
C PRO A 38 -16.36 -12.19 2.65
N VAL A 39 -15.33 -11.35 2.51
CA VAL A 39 -13.94 -11.79 2.30
C VAL A 39 -13.47 -12.60 3.51
N ARG A 40 -13.70 -12.12 4.74
CA ARG A 40 -13.35 -12.84 5.97
C ARG A 40 -14.05 -14.20 6.03
N GLU A 41 -15.34 -14.25 5.68
CA GLU A 41 -16.13 -15.50 5.66
C GLU A 41 -15.62 -16.49 4.61
N THR A 42 -15.29 -16.00 3.41
CA THR A 42 -14.72 -16.82 2.33
C THR A 42 -13.38 -17.43 2.74
N LEU A 43 -12.55 -16.69 3.49
CA LEU A 43 -11.29 -17.18 4.06
C LEU A 43 -11.49 -18.14 5.24
N GLY A 44 -12.68 -18.24 5.81
CA GLY A 44 -12.93 -18.98 7.06
C GLY A 44 -12.15 -18.41 8.25
N ALA A 45 -11.80 -17.12 8.21
CA ALA A 45 -10.97 -16.47 9.22
C ALA A 45 -11.82 -15.96 10.39
N ASP A 46 -11.34 -16.15 11.63
CA ASP A 46 -11.94 -15.54 12.82
C ASP A 46 -11.79 -14.02 12.84
N LEU A 47 -10.66 -13.51 12.32
CA LEU A 47 -10.31 -12.09 12.23
C LEU A 47 -9.65 -11.79 10.91
N LEU A 48 -10.09 -10.71 10.24
CA LEU A 48 -9.46 -10.18 9.04
C LEU A 48 -8.94 -8.76 9.28
N GLY A 49 -7.69 -8.51 8.90
CA GLY A 49 -7.13 -7.16 8.81
C GLY A 49 -7.71 -6.40 7.61
N ILE A 50 -8.09 -5.16 7.81
CA ILE A 50 -8.42 -4.22 6.74
C ILE A 50 -7.62 -2.94 6.93
N GLY A 51 -6.84 -2.57 5.91
CA GLY A 51 -6.22 -1.27 5.84
C GLY A 51 -7.19 -0.28 5.21
N LEU A 52 -7.65 0.67 6.00
CA LEU A 52 -8.65 1.61 5.51
C LEU A 52 -8.00 2.73 4.69
N TRP A 53 -8.55 2.97 3.52
CA TRP A 53 -8.47 4.26 2.86
C TRP A 53 -9.66 5.10 3.28
N LEU A 54 -9.40 6.27 3.87
CA LEU A 54 -10.40 7.21 4.30
C LEU A 54 -10.16 8.54 3.57
N ALA A 55 -11.08 8.95 2.69
CA ALA A 55 -11.00 10.24 2.03
C ALA A 55 -10.95 11.38 3.07
N ARG A 56 -10.32 12.50 2.70
CA ARG A 56 -10.10 13.65 3.59
C ARG A 56 -11.35 14.08 4.35
N ASP A 57 -12.52 14.10 3.70
CA ASP A 57 -13.76 14.55 4.33
C ASP A 57 -14.24 13.55 5.40
N VAL A 58 -14.06 12.25 5.19
CA VAL A 58 -14.30 11.20 6.20
C VAL A 58 -13.38 11.37 7.40
N VAL A 59 -12.08 11.58 7.16
CA VAL A 59 -11.11 11.79 8.23
C VAL A 59 -11.42 13.05 9.02
N THR A 60 -11.83 14.13 8.35
CA THR A 60 -12.24 15.37 9.00
C THR A 60 -13.47 15.16 9.90
N GLU A 61 -14.46 14.43 9.43
CA GLU A 61 -15.64 14.05 10.24
C GLU A 61 -15.23 13.23 11.46
N LEU A 62 -14.45 12.18 11.28
CA LEU A 62 -13.98 11.30 12.36
C LEU A 62 -13.13 12.06 13.40
N SER A 63 -12.24 12.94 12.95
CA SER A 63 -11.40 13.74 13.85
C SER A 63 -12.23 14.73 14.69
N ALA A 64 -13.32 15.26 14.14
CA ALA A 64 -14.23 16.16 14.86
C ALA A 64 -15.21 15.43 15.79
N ARG A 65 -15.38 14.10 15.64
CA ARG A 65 -16.41 13.33 16.30
C ARG A 65 -15.88 12.03 16.90
N PRO A 66 -15.40 12.04 18.16
CA PRO A 66 -14.92 10.81 18.82
C PRO A 66 -15.95 9.68 18.88
N ASP A 67 -17.25 10.00 18.96
CA ASP A 67 -18.36 9.05 18.90
C ASP A 67 -18.42 8.32 17.54
N ALA A 68 -18.08 8.98 16.44
CA ALA A 68 -18.03 8.36 15.11
C ALA A 68 -16.86 7.38 14.99
N VAL A 69 -15.70 7.69 15.59
CA VAL A 69 -14.57 6.75 15.66
C VAL A 69 -14.97 5.49 16.45
N LEU A 70 -15.62 5.66 17.60
CA LEU A 70 -16.11 4.53 18.40
C LEU A 70 -17.14 3.70 17.65
N ARG A 71 -18.05 4.35 16.89
CA ARG A 71 -19.00 3.67 16.02
C ARG A 71 -18.28 2.84 14.97
N LEU A 72 -17.35 3.42 14.22
CA LEU A 72 -16.60 2.71 13.18
C LEU A 72 -15.82 1.52 13.77
N ARG A 73 -15.19 1.70 14.94
CA ARG A 73 -14.50 0.61 15.64
C ARG A 73 -15.48 -0.51 16.04
N ALA A 74 -16.67 -0.17 16.51
CA ALA A 74 -17.70 -1.16 16.84
C ALA A 74 -18.19 -1.93 15.61
N GLU A 75 -18.37 -1.25 14.47
CA GLU A 75 -18.73 -1.87 13.19
C GLU A 75 -17.66 -2.85 12.69
N LEU A 76 -16.37 -2.49 12.80
CA LEU A 76 -15.26 -3.38 12.51
C LEU A 76 -15.29 -4.62 13.43
N THR A 77 -15.36 -4.41 14.73
CA THR A 77 -15.33 -5.49 15.72
C THR A 77 -16.50 -6.45 15.55
N ALA A 78 -17.71 -5.93 15.31
CA ALA A 78 -18.93 -6.74 15.15
C ALA A 78 -18.84 -7.69 13.94
N ARG A 79 -18.02 -7.35 12.93
CA ARG A 79 -17.80 -8.15 11.70
C ARG A 79 -16.54 -9.03 11.76
N GLY A 80 -15.85 -9.06 12.90
CA GLY A 80 -14.57 -9.78 13.00
C GLY A 80 -13.47 -9.13 12.15
N LEU A 81 -13.46 -7.81 12.07
CA LEU A 81 -12.47 -7.01 11.35
C LEU A 81 -11.59 -6.24 12.33
N GLU A 82 -10.35 -5.98 11.95
CA GLU A 82 -9.45 -5.09 12.66
C GLU A 82 -8.73 -4.14 11.71
N THR A 83 -8.42 -2.95 12.19
CA THR A 83 -7.61 -1.98 11.45
C THR A 83 -6.39 -1.60 12.27
N VAL A 84 -5.19 -1.90 11.75
CA VAL A 84 -3.90 -1.50 12.31
C VAL A 84 -3.13 -0.59 11.36
N THR A 85 -3.65 -0.38 10.16
CA THR A 85 -3.01 0.44 9.13
C THR A 85 -4.04 1.25 8.37
N LEU A 86 -3.66 2.49 7.97
CA LEU A 86 -4.42 3.30 7.02
C LEU A 86 -3.57 3.58 5.78
N ASN A 87 -4.25 3.71 4.64
CA ASN A 87 -3.66 4.27 3.43
C ASN A 87 -4.07 5.75 3.31
N ALA A 88 -3.13 6.67 3.53
CA ALA A 88 -3.33 8.11 3.36
C ALA A 88 -2.59 8.66 2.13
N PHE A 89 -2.30 7.81 1.15
CA PHE A 89 -1.71 8.25 -0.11
C PHE A 89 -2.73 9.04 -0.93
N PRO A 90 -3.89 8.50 -1.36
CA PRO A 90 -4.92 9.29 -2.00
C PRO A 90 -5.62 10.21 -0.98
N TYR A 91 -5.68 11.49 -1.28
CA TYR A 91 -6.35 12.48 -0.43
C TYR A 91 -7.87 12.45 -0.58
N GLY A 92 -8.35 12.14 -1.78
CA GLY A 92 -9.74 12.00 -2.17
C GLY A 92 -9.88 11.87 -3.67
N GLY A 93 -11.08 11.52 -4.14
CA GLY A 93 -11.36 11.42 -5.58
C GLY A 93 -10.68 10.24 -6.27
N PHE A 94 -10.29 9.19 -5.55
CA PHE A 94 -9.53 8.06 -6.09
C PHE A 94 -10.33 7.22 -7.09
N HIS A 95 -11.65 7.29 -7.03
CA HIS A 95 -12.56 6.55 -7.91
C HIS A 95 -13.20 7.40 -9.01
N ARG A 96 -12.70 8.61 -9.24
CA ARG A 96 -13.13 9.44 -10.38
C ARG A 96 -12.83 8.75 -11.71
N GLU A 97 -13.48 9.18 -12.77
CA GLU A 97 -13.27 8.65 -14.12
C GLU A 97 -11.81 8.78 -14.57
N VAL A 98 -11.16 9.91 -14.21
CA VAL A 98 -9.74 10.16 -14.44
C VAL A 98 -9.12 10.66 -13.14
N VAL A 99 -8.06 10.00 -12.71
CA VAL A 99 -7.29 10.33 -11.49
C VAL A 99 -5.91 10.86 -11.87
N LYS A 100 -5.14 10.07 -12.62
CA LYS A 100 -3.80 10.43 -13.13
C LYS A 100 -2.96 11.15 -12.04
N LYS A 101 -2.43 12.34 -12.34
CA LYS A 101 -1.57 13.12 -11.43
C LYS A 101 -2.30 13.76 -10.26
N ASP A 102 -3.63 13.78 -10.25
CA ASP A 102 -4.39 14.36 -9.13
C ASP A 102 -4.19 13.58 -7.82
N VAL A 103 -3.85 12.28 -7.90
CA VAL A 103 -3.56 11.45 -6.72
C VAL A 103 -2.39 11.98 -5.88
N TYR A 104 -1.43 12.69 -6.49
CA TYR A 104 -0.26 13.25 -5.83
C TYR A 104 -0.52 14.61 -5.15
N LEU A 105 -1.76 15.11 -5.19
CA LEU A 105 -2.13 16.39 -4.61
C LEU A 105 -3.17 16.23 -3.48
N PRO A 106 -3.09 17.08 -2.43
CA PRO A 106 -1.97 17.99 -2.10
C PRO A 106 -0.69 17.20 -1.80
N ASP A 107 0.47 17.75 -2.13
CA ASP A 107 1.77 17.16 -1.82
C ASP A 107 2.34 17.65 -0.47
N TRP A 108 3.56 17.23 -0.10
CA TRP A 108 4.17 17.60 1.20
C TRP A 108 4.67 19.04 1.29
N THR A 109 4.53 19.84 0.24
CA THR A 109 4.73 21.28 0.29
C THR A 109 3.47 22.04 0.72
N ASP A 110 2.31 21.38 0.67
CA ASP A 110 1.02 21.94 1.10
C ASP A 110 0.71 21.50 2.55
N PRO A 111 0.42 22.43 3.46
CA PRO A 111 0.02 22.12 4.84
C PRO A 111 -1.18 21.17 4.95
N ALA A 112 -2.05 21.12 3.95
CA ALA A 112 -3.22 20.23 3.93
C ALA A 112 -2.80 18.76 3.99
N ARG A 113 -1.68 18.35 3.35
CA ARG A 113 -1.15 17.00 3.42
C ARG A 113 -0.74 16.62 4.84
N LEU A 114 -0.01 17.52 5.51
CA LEU A 114 0.40 17.30 6.91
C LEU A 114 -0.83 17.14 7.81
N HIS A 115 -1.80 18.04 7.74
CA HIS A 115 -2.99 17.99 8.58
C HIS A 115 -3.78 16.70 8.36
N TYR A 116 -4.00 16.32 7.11
CA TYR A 116 -4.70 15.07 6.76
C TYR A 116 -3.97 13.84 7.34
N THR A 117 -2.65 13.76 7.20
CA THR A 117 -1.87 12.61 7.69
C THR A 117 -1.89 12.53 9.23
N VAL A 118 -1.80 13.67 9.92
CA VAL A 118 -1.93 13.72 11.40
C VAL A 118 -3.34 13.33 11.84
N ASP A 119 -4.37 13.77 11.16
CA ASP A 119 -5.75 13.40 11.47
C ASP A 119 -5.99 11.90 11.21
N CYS A 120 -5.44 11.33 10.14
CA CYS A 120 -5.42 9.88 9.93
C CYS A 120 -4.75 9.14 11.11
N ALA A 121 -3.62 9.65 11.60
CA ALA A 121 -2.94 9.04 12.74
C ALA A 121 -3.78 9.07 14.02
N ARG A 122 -4.46 10.18 14.31
CA ARG A 122 -5.39 10.30 15.45
C ARG A 122 -6.58 9.37 15.32
N VAL A 123 -7.18 9.29 14.16
CA VAL A 123 -8.29 8.37 13.86
C VAL A 123 -7.82 6.92 14.06
N LEU A 124 -6.67 6.55 13.49
CA LEU A 124 -6.12 5.19 13.63
C LEU A 124 -5.86 4.83 15.10
N ALA A 125 -5.31 5.75 15.89
CA ALA A 125 -5.09 5.50 17.33
C ALA A 125 -6.39 5.11 18.07
N GLY A 126 -7.53 5.68 17.66
CA GLY A 126 -8.86 5.33 18.20
C GLY A 126 -9.44 4.02 17.63
N LEU A 127 -9.00 3.59 16.44
CA LEU A 127 -9.48 2.36 15.80
C LEU A 127 -8.67 1.12 16.20
N LEU A 128 -7.41 1.29 16.64
CA LEU A 128 -6.54 0.16 16.98
C LEU A 128 -7.21 -0.80 17.98
N PRO A 129 -7.05 -2.13 17.78
CA PRO A 129 -7.41 -3.11 18.77
C PRO A 129 -6.74 -2.85 20.13
N ASP A 130 -7.35 -3.31 21.22
CA ASP A 130 -6.84 -3.03 22.59
C ASP A 130 -5.46 -3.61 22.83
N ASP A 131 -5.12 -4.70 22.18
CA ASP A 131 -3.84 -5.41 22.26
C ASP A 131 -2.79 -4.93 21.25
N ALA A 132 -3.15 -4.05 20.30
CA ALA A 132 -2.21 -3.46 19.37
C ALA A 132 -1.61 -2.17 19.97
N LEU A 133 -0.29 -2.14 20.14
CA LEU A 133 0.42 -0.98 20.70
C LEU A 133 0.78 0.06 19.64
N ARG A 134 0.85 -0.33 18.36
CA ARG A 134 1.25 0.53 17.25
C ARG A 134 0.38 0.35 16.02
N GLY A 135 0.33 1.40 15.22
CA GLY A 135 -0.31 1.43 13.91
C GLY A 135 0.59 2.05 12.85
N SER A 136 0.23 1.91 11.58
CA SER A 136 0.94 2.54 10.46
C SER A 136 0.01 3.31 9.55
N VAL A 137 0.53 4.37 8.93
CA VAL A 137 -0.14 5.16 7.89
C VAL A 137 0.80 5.29 6.71
N SER A 138 0.41 4.84 5.51
CA SER A 138 1.18 5.12 4.29
C SER A 138 0.81 6.47 3.69
N THR A 139 1.78 7.12 3.05
CA THR A 139 1.60 8.43 2.41
C THR A 139 2.49 8.58 1.19
N LEU A 140 2.14 9.54 0.30
CA LEU A 140 2.91 9.79 -0.90
C LEU A 140 4.36 10.19 -0.60
N PRO A 141 5.32 9.89 -1.52
CA PRO A 141 6.73 10.12 -1.31
C PRO A 141 7.13 11.54 -1.73
N LEU A 142 6.74 12.52 -0.91
CA LEU A 142 6.97 13.96 -0.98
C LEU A 142 6.11 14.67 -2.02
N ALA A 143 6.34 14.48 -3.31
CA ALA A 143 5.63 15.16 -4.41
C ALA A 143 5.90 14.45 -5.73
N TRP A 144 5.22 14.87 -6.79
CA TRP A 144 5.62 14.55 -8.15
C TRP A 144 7.00 15.14 -8.44
N ARG A 145 7.85 14.45 -9.22
CA ARG A 145 9.28 14.81 -9.43
C ARG A 145 9.51 16.15 -10.12
N THR A 146 8.49 16.72 -10.77
CA THR A 146 8.64 17.97 -11.51
C THR A 146 7.40 18.86 -11.36
N PRO A 147 7.57 20.08 -10.84
CA PRO A 147 8.81 20.70 -10.35
C PRO A 147 9.20 20.21 -8.94
N TRP A 148 10.48 19.92 -8.68
CA TRP A 148 10.99 19.58 -7.35
C TRP A 148 12.29 20.35 -7.09
N ALA A 149 12.14 21.62 -6.70
CA ALA A 149 13.23 22.55 -6.45
C ALA A 149 13.68 22.52 -4.98
N ALA A 150 14.77 23.23 -4.66
CA ALA A 150 15.36 23.23 -3.31
C ALA A 150 14.39 23.80 -2.26
N ASP A 151 13.63 24.84 -2.58
CA ASP A 151 12.65 25.46 -1.68
C ASP A 151 11.46 24.52 -1.39
N ALA A 152 11.02 23.75 -2.38
CA ALA A 152 10.01 22.69 -2.20
C ALA A 152 10.54 21.59 -1.26
N ARG A 153 11.79 21.15 -1.47
CA ARG A 153 12.47 20.17 -0.62
C ARG A 153 12.59 20.66 0.83
N ASP A 154 13.02 21.91 1.03
CA ASP A 154 13.13 22.51 2.36
C ASP A 154 11.74 22.65 3.05
N THR A 155 10.71 22.94 2.28
CA THR A 155 9.33 23.02 2.79
C THR A 155 8.81 21.66 3.22
N ALA A 156 8.98 20.63 2.38
CA ALA A 156 8.64 19.27 2.72
C ALA A 156 9.40 18.79 3.96
N ARG A 157 10.71 19.06 4.06
CA ARG A 157 11.51 18.68 5.24
C ARG A 157 10.95 19.25 6.53
N ARG A 158 10.60 20.55 6.55
CA ARG A 158 9.93 21.17 7.73
C ARG A 158 8.58 20.51 8.05
N ALA A 159 7.84 20.09 7.01
CA ALA A 159 6.58 19.37 7.21
C ALA A 159 6.80 18.00 7.86
N LEU A 160 7.87 17.28 7.47
CA LEU A 160 8.25 15.99 8.07
C LEU A 160 8.68 16.15 9.55
N ASP A 161 9.50 17.17 9.86
CA ASP A 161 9.90 17.46 11.23
C ASP A 161 8.67 17.78 12.10
N ARG A 162 7.70 18.53 11.55
CA ARG A 162 6.43 18.80 12.23
C ARG A 162 5.58 17.54 12.37
N LEU A 163 5.52 16.69 11.36
CA LEU A 163 4.79 15.40 11.42
C LEU A 163 5.31 14.55 12.57
N ALA A 164 6.63 14.39 12.70
CA ALA A 164 7.23 13.61 13.78
C ALA A 164 6.84 14.15 15.16
N ALA A 165 6.82 15.48 15.34
CA ALA A 165 6.38 16.12 16.58
C ALA A 165 4.89 15.87 16.87
N GLU A 166 4.01 16.01 15.87
CA GLU A 166 2.56 15.73 16.02
C GLU A 166 2.30 14.25 16.34
N LEU A 167 3.05 13.32 15.74
CA LEU A 167 2.94 11.89 16.06
C LEU A 167 3.39 11.58 17.50
N ALA A 168 4.42 12.26 18.00
CA ALA A 168 4.82 12.17 19.41
C ALA A 168 3.71 12.69 20.35
N ASP A 169 2.98 13.72 19.92
CA ASP A 169 1.83 14.22 20.66
C ASP A 169 0.69 13.19 20.69
N VAL A 170 0.37 12.58 19.55
CA VAL A 170 -0.63 11.50 19.46
C VAL A 170 -0.26 10.33 20.40
N GLU A 171 1.01 9.90 20.40
CA GLU A 171 1.47 8.84 21.29
C GLU A 171 1.34 9.22 22.77
N ARG A 172 1.71 10.44 23.15
CA ARG A 172 1.58 10.95 24.52
C ARG A 172 0.11 11.03 24.98
N GLU A 173 -0.80 11.39 24.08
CA GLU A 173 -2.23 11.55 24.36
C GLU A 173 -2.96 10.21 24.44
N THR A 174 -2.59 9.25 23.60
CA THR A 174 -3.34 8.01 23.40
C THR A 174 -2.65 6.77 23.96
N GLY A 175 -1.35 6.83 24.24
CA GLY A 175 -0.52 5.66 24.57
C GLY A 175 -0.28 4.72 23.39
N ARG A 176 -0.59 5.17 22.14
CA ARG A 176 -0.49 4.38 20.91
C ARG A 176 0.56 4.99 19.98
N THR A 177 1.54 4.22 19.60
CA THR A 177 2.55 4.65 18.62
C THR A 177 1.98 4.52 17.20
N ILE A 178 1.86 5.63 16.48
CA ILE A 178 1.51 5.62 15.06
C ILE A 178 2.75 6.02 14.27
N ARG A 179 3.10 5.19 13.29
CA ARG A 179 4.23 5.43 12.38
C ARG A 179 3.72 5.79 11.00
N VAL A 180 4.43 6.67 10.30
CA VAL A 180 4.10 7.08 8.93
C VAL A 180 5.18 6.56 7.97
N GLY A 181 4.75 5.80 6.96
CA GLY A 181 5.60 5.28 5.88
C GLY A 181 5.43 6.10 4.61
N PHE A 182 6.51 6.69 4.13
CA PHE A 182 6.56 7.29 2.80
C PHE A 182 6.74 6.18 1.78
N GLU A 183 5.94 6.20 0.72
CA GLU A 183 5.85 5.11 -0.24
C GLU A 183 6.55 5.49 -1.56
N PRO A 184 7.84 5.10 -1.77
CA PRO A 184 8.54 5.39 -3.02
C PRO A 184 7.71 4.95 -4.22
N GLU A 185 7.51 5.86 -5.18
CA GLU A 185 6.64 5.60 -6.31
C GLU A 185 7.22 6.14 -7.62
N PRO A 186 7.17 5.35 -8.72
CA PRO A 186 7.61 5.79 -10.03
C PRO A 186 6.97 7.12 -10.45
N GLY A 187 7.77 8.11 -10.81
CA GLY A 187 7.31 9.45 -11.20
C GLY A 187 7.38 10.50 -10.09
N CYS A 188 7.52 10.10 -8.83
CA CYS A 188 7.64 11.01 -7.70
C CYS A 188 9.07 11.51 -7.44
N ALA A 189 9.23 12.43 -6.50
CA ALA A 189 10.53 12.94 -6.05
C ALA A 189 11.38 11.83 -5.39
N VAL A 190 10.72 10.80 -4.87
CA VAL A 190 11.31 9.59 -4.35
C VAL A 190 10.71 8.41 -5.11
N GLU A 191 11.42 7.93 -6.13
CA GLU A 191 10.98 6.79 -6.94
C GLU A 191 11.56 5.45 -6.47
N ASN A 192 12.68 5.48 -5.74
CA ASN A 192 13.43 4.30 -5.37
C ASN A 192 14.16 4.49 -4.04
N THR A 193 14.80 3.41 -3.54
CA THR A 193 15.45 3.43 -2.23
C THR A 193 16.72 4.30 -2.18
N VAL A 194 17.39 4.55 -3.31
CA VAL A 194 18.52 5.51 -3.37
C VAL A 194 18.03 6.92 -3.11
N GLN A 195 16.92 7.29 -3.76
CA GLN A 195 16.30 8.60 -3.56
C GLN A 195 15.67 8.69 -2.16
N ALA A 196 15.07 7.61 -1.65
CA ALA A 196 14.55 7.56 -0.29
C ALA A 196 15.65 7.85 0.74
N ALA A 197 16.81 7.20 0.64
CA ALA A 197 17.95 7.45 1.51
C ALA A 197 18.43 8.91 1.46
N ARG A 198 18.40 9.54 0.27
CA ARG A 198 18.81 10.92 0.08
C ARG A 198 17.81 11.95 0.60
N GLU A 199 16.53 11.77 0.29
CA GLU A 199 15.49 12.77 0.54
C GLU A 199 14.86 12.62 1.94
N LEU A 200 14.79 11.39 2.46
CA LEU A 200 14.17 11.07 3.75
C LEU A 200 15.19 10.74 4.84
N GLY A 201 16.47 10.58 4.50
CA GLY A 201 17.51 10.30 5.50
C GLY A 201 17.54 11.35 6.62
N GLY A 202 17.72 10.87 7.87
CA GLY A 202 17.76 11.71 9.07
C GLY A 202 16.40 12.20 9.57
N VAL A 203 15.27 11.62 9.14
CA VAL A 203 13.96 11.77 9.81
C VAL A 203 13.96 10.98 11.13
N ASP A 204 12.97 11.23 11.99
CA ASP A 204 12.79 10.47 13.24
C ASP A 204 12.41 8.99 12.92
N PRO A 205 13.30 8.01 13.12
CA PRO A 205 13.05 6.62 12.73
C PRO A 205 12.06 5.90 13.65
N GLU A 206 11.75 6.45 14.82
CA GLU A 206 10.73 5.88 15.70
C GLU A 206 9.32 6.10 15.14
N ARG A 207 9.14 7.16 14.36
CA ARG A 207 7.83 7.61 13.86
C ARG A 207 7.70 7.63 12.35
N LEU A 208 8.81 7.83 11.63
CA LEU A 208 8.82 7.97 10.18
C LEU A 208 9.70 6.88 9.56
N GLY A 209 9.27 6.36 8.42
CA GLY A 209 9.99 5.33 7.70
C GLY A 209 9.44 5.14 6.29
N ILE A 210 9.52 3.93 5.80
CA ILE A 210 9.13 3.57 4.44
C ILE A 210 7.87 2.70 4.48
N CYS A 211 6.91 3.00 3.62
CA CYS A 211 5.95 2.04 3.12
C CYS A 211 6.57 1.40 1.87
N LEU A 212 6.92 0.13 1.96
CA LEU A 212 7.53 -0.58 0.85
C LEU A 212 6.43 -1.18 -0.02
N ASP A 213 6.16 -0.54 -1.17
CA ASP A 213 5.33 -1.14 -2.20
C ASP A 213 6.19 -2.00 -3.13
N THR A 214 5.85 -3.29 -3.22
CA THR A 214 6.66 -4.26 -3.97
C THR A 214 6.43 -4.19 -5.48
N CYS A 215 5.30 -3.68 -5.96
CA CYS A 215 5.09 -3.31 -7.35
C CYS A 215 6.02 -2.15 -7.75
N HIS A 216 6.09 -1.10 -6.93
CA HIS A 216 6.96 0.05 -7.20
C HIS A 216 8.44 -0.33 -7.18
N LEU A 217 8.86 -1.16 -6.20
CA LEU A 217 10.22 -1.68 -6.12
C LEU A 217 10.59 -2.44 -7.40
N ALA A 218 9.69 -3.33 -7.85
CA ALA A 218 9.88 -4.11 -9.06
C ALA A 218 9.93 -3.23 -10.31
N VAL A 219 9.03 -2.23 -10.43
CA VAL A 219 9.01 -1.28 -11.57
C VAL A 219 10.33 -0.51 -11.66
N GLN A 220 10.96 -0.22 -10.53
CA GLN A 220 12.28 0.42 -10.48
C GLN A 220 13.45 -0.57 -10.67
N PHE A 221 13.17 -1.84 -10.95
CA PHE A 221 14.18 -2.89 -11.12
C PHE A 221 15.14 -2.98 -9.91
N GLU A 222 14.66 -2.65 -8.71
CA GLU A 222 15.44 -2.81 -7.49
C GLU A 222 15.32 -4.23 -6.95
N GLU A 223 16.45 -4.85 -6.63
CA GLU A 223 16.48 -6.12 -5.93
C GLU A 223 16.15 -5.91 -4.44
N PRO A 224 15.26 -6.71 -3.83
CA PRO A 224 14.80 -6.49 -2.44
C PRO A 224 15.93 -6.42 -1.41
N ALA A 225 16.87 -7.37 -1.40
CA ALA A 225 17.91 -7.42 -0.38
C ALA A 225 18.85 -6.19 -0.39
N PRO A 226 19.40 -5.73 -1.53
CA PRO A 226 20.17 -4.47 -1.58
C PRO A 226 19.32 -3.24 -1.23
N ALA A 227 18.06 -3.20 -1.64
CA ALA A 227 17.15 -2.10 -1.36
C ALA A 227 16.90 -1.96 0.16
N LEU A 228 16.56 -3.06 0.83
CA LEU A 228 16.33 -3.07 2.28
C LEU A 228 17.60 -2.72 3.08
N ARG A 229 18.78 -3.23 2.66
CA ARG A 229 20.04 -2.83 3.30
C ARG A 229 20.27 -1.33 3.18
N ARG A 230 20.04 -0.73 2.00
CA ARG A 230 20.19 0.71 1.77
C ARG A 230 19.28 1.54 2.67
N LEU A 231 18.02 1.12 2.84
CA LEU A 231 17.08 1.77 3.74
C LEU A 231 17.56 1.68 5.20
N ALA A 232 17.99 0.49 5.64
CA ALA A 232 18.53 0.29 6.98
C ALA A 232 19.79 1.15 7.25
N ASP A 233 20.72 1.21 6.30
CA ASP A 233 21.92 2.03 6.40
C ASP A 233 21.60 3.53 6.46
N ALA A 234 20.49 3.95 5.86
CA ALA A 234 19.98 5.32 5.93
C ALA A 234 19.15 5.63 7.20
N GLY A 235 18.94 4.63 8.08
CA GLY A 235 18.12 4.76 9.27
C GLY A 235 16.61 4.87 8.96
N LEU A 236 16.17 4.30 7.86
CA LEU A 236 14.77 4.31 7.39
C LEU A 236 14.13 2.92 7.61
N PRO A 237 13.40 2.70 8.72
CA PRO A 237 12.71 1.43 8.93
C PRO A 237 11.57 1.23 7.92
N VAL A 238 11.32 -0.02 7.53
CA VAL A 238 10.09 -0.39 6.83
C VAL A 238 8.98 -0.47 7.88
N VAL A 239 8.02 0.44 7.82
CA VAL A 239 6.91 0.52 8.78
C VAL A 239 5.64 -0.15 8.27
N LYS A 240 5.57 -0.39 6.96
CA LYS A 240 4.45 -1.03 6.28
C LYS A 240 4.93 -1.60 4.95
N VAL A 241 4.30 -2.68 4.50
CA VAL A 241 4.47 -3.24 3.16
C VAL A 241 3.14 -3.20 2.44
N GLN A 242 3.12 -2.67 1.20
CA GLN A 242 2.09 -2.96 0.23
C GLN A 242 2.52 -4.20 -0.55
N ALA A 243 1.84 -5.32 -0.30
CA ALA A 243 2.04 -6.56 -1.04
C ALA A 243 1.30 -6.43 -2.38
N SER A 244 2.04 -6.19 -3.42
CA SER A 244 1.57 -5.85 -4.76
C SER A 244 2.49 -6.44 -5.82
N SER A 245 2.04 -6.52 -7.05
CA SER A 245 2.81 -7.09 -8.16
C SER A 245 2.59 -6.27 -9.43
N ALA A 246 3.66 -5.99 -10.16
CA ALA A 246 3.62 -5.27 -11.43
C ALA A 246 3.37 -6.20 -12.62
N LEU A 247 2.96 -5.66 -13.76
CA LEU A 247 3.01 -6.37 -15.03
C LEU A 247 4.42 -6.30 -15.64
N GLN A 248 4.83 -7.39 -16.29
CA GLN A 248 6.10 -7.45 -17.01
C GLN A 248 5.90 -8.05 -18.42
N ALA A 249 6.55 -7.43 -19.40
CA ALA A 249 6.78 -7.98 -20.72
C ALA A 249 8.29 -8.19 -20.90
N ASP A 250 8.72 -9.43 -21.08
CA ASP A 250 10.14 -9.76 -21.24
C ASP A 250 10.67 -9.32 -22.62
N ASP A 251 9.85 -9.38 -23.65
CA ASP A 251 10.13 -8.88 -24.99
C ASP A 251 9.04 -7.88 -25.43
N PRO A 252 9.18 -6.60 -25.07
CA PRO A 252 8.23 -5.57 -25.49
C PRO A 252 8.34 -5.19 -26.98
N ALA A 253 9.32 -5.71 -27.72
CA ALA A 253 9.38 -5.59 -29.17
C ALA A 253 8.43 -6.55 -29.89
N ASP A 254 8.05 -7.66 -29.22
CA ASP A 254 7.06 -8.60 -29.77
C ASP A 254 5.69 -7.92 -29.94
N PRO A 255 5.12 -7.94 -31.16
CA PRO A 255 3.79 -7.38 -31.41
C PRO A 255 2.68 -8.02 -30.55
N GLU A 256 2.83 -9.27 -30.11
CA GLU A 256 1.84 -9.93 -29.25
C GLU A 256 1.90 -9.36 -27.83
N ALA A 257 3.10 -9.18 -27.27
CA ALA A 257 3.30 -8.52 -25.97
C ALA A 257 2.74 -7.10 -25.96
N ARG A 258 2.98 -6.33 -27.03
CA ARG A 258 2.43 -4.96 -27.16
C ARG A 258 0.90 -4.96 -27.21
N ARG A 259 0.28 -5.91 -27.95
CA ARG A 259 -1.18 -6.04 -27.98
C ARG A 259 -1.74 -6.44 -26.61
N ALA A 260 -1.06 -7.32 -25.89
CA ALA A 260 -1.45 -7.71 -24.55
C ALA A 260 -1.35 -6.53 -23.56
N LEU A 261 -0.22 -5.78 -23.55
CA LEU A 261 -0.04 -4.59 -22.73
C LEU A 261 -1.08 -3.50 -23.04
N ALA A 262 -1.44 -3.31 -24.32
CA ALA A 262 -2.43 -2.30 -24.72
C ALA A 262 -3.82 -2.51 -24.08
N ARG A 263 -4.16 -3.73 -23.63
CA ARG A 263 -5.41 -4.00 -22.90
C ARG A 263 -5.41 -3.44 -21.49
N PHE A 264 -4.22 -3.16 -20.93
CA PHE A 264 -4.03 -2.58 -19.60
C PHE A 264 -3.85 -1.05 -19.63
N ALA A 265 -3.79 -0.45 -20.83
CA ALA A 265 -3.71 0.99 -21.02
C ALA A 265 -5.11 1.62 -20.86
N GLU A 266 -5.46 1.98 -19.65
CA GLU A 266 -6.76 2.56 -19.28
C GLU A 266 -6.61 4.03 -18.86
N PRO A 267 -7.68 4.86 -18.89
CA PRO A 267 -7.56 6.30 -18.72
C PRO A 267 -7.50 6.78 -17.26
N ARG A 268 -7.88 5.96 -16.27
CA ARG A 268 -8.07 6.40 -14.87
C ARG A 268 -6.77 6.68 -14.16
N PHE A 269 -5.86 5.70 -14.14
CA PHE A 269 -4.60 5.77 -13.41
C PHE A 269 -3.41 6.00 -14.34
N LEU A 270 -2.28 6.43 -13.78
CA LEU A 270 -0.99 6.40 -14.49
C LEU A 270 -0.40 5.00 -14.39
N HIS A 271 0.12 4.52 -15.52
CA HIS A 271 0.83 3.25 -15.60
C HIS A 271 2.27 3.51 -16.01
N GLN A 272 3.06 4.05 -15.07
CA GLN A 272 4.46 4.36 -15.30
C GLN A 272 5.19 3.09 -15.78
N THR A 273 5.84 3.22 -16.92
CA THR A 273 6.53 2.08 -17.54
C THR A 273 8.03 2.33 -17.51
N ARG A 274 8.78 1.34 -17.05
CA ARG A 274 10.23 1.38 -16.91
C ARG A 274 10.88 0.23 -17.65
N THR A 275 12.13 0.47 -18.07
CA THR A 275 13.07 -0.54 -18.59
C THR A 275 14.43 -0.28 -17.99
N ALA A 276 15.29 -1.30 -17.93
CA ALA A 276 16.62 -1.19 -17.32
C ALA A 276 17.69 -1.82 -18.23
N PRO A 277 17.93 -1.31 -19.45
CA PRO A 277 19.04 -1.77 -20.26
C PRO A 277 20.35 -1.51 -19.52
N ASP A 278 21.20 -2.53 -19.45
CA ASP A 278 22.53 -2.45 -18.78
C ASP A 278 22.47 -1.97 -17.31
N GLY A 279 21.31 -2.17 -16.63
CA GLY A 279 21.08 -1.79 -15.24
C GLY A 279 20.71 -0.31 -15.03
N ALA A 280 20.63 0.50 -16.06
CA ALA A 280 20.18 1.89 -15.97
C ALA A 280 18.68 1.99 -16.20
N VAL A 281 17.92 2.35 -15.14
CA VAL A 281 16.46 2.51 -15.22
C VAL A 281 16.09 3.77 -15.99
N THR A 282 15.30 3.60 -17.04
CA THR A 282 14.70 4.68 -17.83
C THR A 282 13.19 4.41 -18.01
N GLY A 283 12.40 5.43 -18.35
CA GLY A 283 10.98 5.20 -18.49
C GLY A 283 10.17 6.39 -18.92
N VAL A 284 8.88 6.13 -19.05
CA VAL A 284 7.83 7.12 -19.35
C VAL A 284 6.78 7.14 -18.25
N ASP A 285 5.98 8.20 -18.20
CA ASP A 285 5.00 8.40 -17.12
C ASP A 285 3.73 7.58 -17.31
N ASP A 286 3.46 7.11 -18.52
CA ASP A 286 2.25 6.32 -18.78
C ASP A 286 2.51 5.24 -19.86
N LEU A 287 1.82 4.12 -19.76
CA LEU A 287 1.93 2.99 -20.70
C LEU A 287 1.60 3.36 -22.16
N PRO A 288 0.59 4.19 -22.45
CA PRO A 288 0.35 4.65 -23.84
C PRO A 288 1.58 5.31 -24.48
N ASP A 289 2.38 6.05 -23.71
CA ASP A 289 3.60 6.71 -24.22
C ASP A 289 4.67 5.68 -24.59
N ALA A 290 4.82 4.63 -23.76
CA ALA A 290 5.72 3.51 -24.07
C ALA A 290 5.27 2.78 -25.36
N LEU A 291 3.99 2.48 -25.46
CA LEU A 291 3.40 1.83 -26.62
C LEU A 291 3.51 2.68 -27.91
N ALA A 292 3.51 4.00 -27.80
CA ALA A 292 3.73 4.92 -28.91
C ALA A 292 5.20 5.03 -29.36
N GLY A 293 6.12 4.30 -28.70
CA GLY A 293 7.55 4.29 -29.03
C GLY A 293 8.39 5.27 -28.19
N GLY A 294 7.84 5.82 -27.11
CA GLY A 294 8.55 6.70 -26.17
C GLY A 294 9.53 5.98 -25.25
N LEU A 295 9.58 4.64 -25.28
CA LEU A 295 10.48 3.82 -24.47
C LEU A 295 11.17 2.76 -25.32
N ASP A 296 12.46 2.54 -25.06
CA ASP A 296 13.23 1.48 -25.73
C ASP A 296 12.62 0.10 -25.44
N ALA A 297 12.49 -0.71 -26.49
CA ALA A 297 11.90 -2.05 -26.45
C ALA A 297 12.96 -3.18 -26.52
N GLY A 298 14.24 -2.85 -26.43
CA GLY A 298 15.34 -3.83 -26.48
C GLY A 298 15.56 -4.61 -25.19
N SER A 299 14.84 -4.25 -24.12
CA SER A 299 14.91 -4.92 -22.82
C SER A 299 13.50 -4.97 -22.20
N ALA A 300 13.31 -5.83 -21.19
CA ALA A 300 12.01 -6.02 -20.53
C ALA A 300 11.41 -4.70 -20.06
N TRP A 301 10.09 -4.60 -20.17
CA TRP A 301 9.32 -3.53 -19.56
C TRP A 301 8.62 -4.02 -18.30
N ARG A 302 8.63 -3.19 -17.25
CA ARG A 302 7.79 -3.32 -16.07
C ARG A 302 6.84 -2.13 -15.99
N VAL A 303 5.56 -2.44 -15.80
CA VAL A 303 4.46 -1.48 -15.85
C VAL A 303 3.84 -1.39 -14.47
N HIS A 304 3.74 -0.18 -13.93
CA HIS A 304 3.01 0.11 -12.70
C HIS A 304 1.51 -0.12 -12.92
N PHE A 305 1.12 -1.35 -12.76
CA PHE A 305 -0.26 -1.82 -12.75
C PHE A 305 -0.34 -2.92 -11.72
N HIS A 306 -1.07 -2.71 -10.63
CA HIS A 306 -1.18 -3.71 -9.57
C HIS A 306 -1.97 -4.91 -10.08
N ALA A 307 -1.25 -5.94 -10.49
CA ALA A 307 -1.83 -7.20 -10.97
C ALA A 307 -2.26 -8.07 -9.79
N PRO A 308 -3.42 -8.78 -9.88
CA PRO A 308 -3.84 -9.69 -8.83
C PRO A 308 -2.78 -10.74 -8.49
N LEU A 309 -2.44 -10.89 -7.21
CA LEU A 309 -1.29 -11.69 -6.75
C LEU A 309 -1.42 -13.19 -7.06
N HIS A 310 -2.65 -13.71 -7.06
CA HIS A 310 -2.95 -15.13 -7.26
C HIS A 310 -3.12 -15.52 -8.72
N ALA A 311 -3.15 -14.56 -9.63
CA ALA A 311 -3.45 -14.80 -11.05
C ALA A 311 -2.28 -14.42 -11.94
N GLU A 312 -1.92 -15.31 -12.84
CA GLU A 312 -0.97 -15.01 -13.91
C GLU A 312 -1.71 -14.38 -15.10
N PRO A 313 -1.18 -13.31 -15.70
CA PRO A 313 -1.74 -12.76 -16.93
C PRO A 313 -1.55 -13.75 -18.09
N GLU A 314 -2.33 -13.55 -19.16
CA GLU A 314 -2.13 -14.36 -20.37
C GLU A 314 -0.71 -14.13 -20.95
N PRO A 315 -0.01 -15.22 -21.35
CA PRO A 315 1.25 -15.07 -22.09
C PRO A 315 1.08 -14.16 -23.33
N PRO A 316 2.09 -13.36 -23.70
CA PRO A 316 3.48 -13.38 -23.22
C PRO A 316 3.77 -12.46 -22.01
N LEU A 317 2.75 -11.97 -21.33
CA LEU A 317 2.95 -11.18 -20.10
C LEU A 317 3.15 -12.10 -18.89
N ARG A 318 3.80 -11.57 -17.87
CA ARG A 318 3.89 -12.17 -16.54
C ARG A 318 3.78 -11.08 -15.46
N THR A 319 3.73 -11.49 -14.20
CA THR A 319 3.76 -10.58 -13.06
C THR A 319 5.13 -10.56 -12.41
N THR A 320 5.33 -9.64 -11.46
CA THR A 320 6.52 -9.58 -10.61
C THR A 320 6.26 -10.20 -9.22
N ALA A 321 5.43 -11.24 -9.14
CA ALA A 321 5.11 -11.92 -7.89
C ALA A 321 6.32 -12.61 -7.24
N ASP A 322 7.33 -12.99 -8.03
CA ASP A 322 8.59 -13.54 -7.52
C ASP A 322 9.40 -12.48 -6.76
N GLU A 323 9.38 -11.23 -7.21
CA GLU A 323 10.00 -10.09 -6.52
C GLU A 323 9.30 -9.83 -5.17
N LEU A 324 7.97 -9.89 -5.13
CA LEU A 324 7.21 -9.83 -3.87
C LEU A 324 7.58 -10.98 -2.94
N THR A 325 7.63 -12.22 -3.43
CA THR A 325 8.03 -13.39 -2.64
C THR A 325 9.43 -13.20 -2.05
N THR A 326 10.36 -12.69 -2.84
CA THR A 326 11.72 -12.39 -2.40
C THR A 326 11.72 -11.30 -1.33
N ALA A 327 10.97 -10.21 -1.52
CA ALA A 327 10.87 -9.13 -0.55
C ALA A 327 10.28 -9.59 0.78
N LEU A 328 9.22 -10.41 0.77
CA LEU A 328 8.66 -11.02 1.98
C LEU A 328 9.68 -11.92 2.68
N GLY A 329 10.47 -12.69 1.92
CA GLY A 329 11.55 -13.52 2.44
C GLY A 329 12.61 -12.71 3.18
N GLU A 330 13.04 -11.56 2.62
CA GLU A 330 14.00 -10.66 3.27
C GLU A 330 13.42 -9.96 4.50
N LEU A 331 12.14 -9.64 4.51
CA LEU A 331 11.48 -8.93 5.61
C LEU A 331 11.07 -9.85 6.76
N LEU A 332 10.64 -11.08 6.48
CA LEU A 332 9.99 -11.97 7.43
C LEU A 332 10.66 -13.35 7.56
N GLY A 333 11.57 -13.72 6.67
CA GLY A 333 12.26 -15.02 6.71
C GLY A 333 13.50 -15.06 7.61
N GLY A 334 13.92 -13.92 8.17
CA GLY A 334 15.08 -13.80 9.04
C GLY A 334 14.79 -14.13 10.50
N PRO A 335 15.81 -14.01 11.40
CA PRO A 335 15.63 -14.23 12.83
C PRO A 335 14.76 -13.18 13.53
N GLN A 336 14.48 -12.07 12.89
CA GLN A 336 13.64 -10.98 13.35
C GLN A 336 12.74 -10.50 12.24
N ALA A 337 11.48 -10.21 12.54
CA ALA A 337 10.57 -9.54 11.60
C ALA A 337 10.99 -8.08 11.44
N LEU A 338 11.30 -7.68 10.20
CA LEU A 338 11.69 -6.29 9.89
C LEU A 338 10.46 -5.39 9.66
N CYS A 339 9.28 -5.97 9.48
CA CYS A 339 8.00 -5.27 9.36
C CYS A 339 6.90 -6.11 9.99
N ASP A 340 5.90 -5.46 10.58
CA ASP A 340 4.77 -6.13 11.23
C ASP A 340 3.41 -5.80 10.59
N HIS A 341 3.38 -4.92 9.59
CA HIS A 341 2.15 -4.57 8.86
C HIS A 341 2.33 -4.85 7.37
N VAL A 342 1.60 -5.84 6.86
CA VAL A 342 1.55 -6.18 5.44
C VAL A 342 0.11 -6.04 4.95
N GLU A 343 -0.07 -5.32 3.86
CA GLU A 343 -1.36 -5.05 3.25
C GLU A 343 -1.33 -5.44 1.78
N VAL A 344 -2.23 -6.32 1.35
CA VAL A 344 -2.45 -6.61 -0.06
C VAL A 344 -3.09 -5.39 -0.71
N GLU A 345 -2.47 -4.87 -1.75
CA GLU A 345 -2.98 -3.70 -2.46
C GLU A 345 -3.10 -3.93 -3.96
N THR A 346 -4.32 -4.26 -4.38
CA THR A 346 -4.70 -4.38 -5.80
C THR A 346 -5.93 -3.51 -6.06
N TYR A 347 -5.71 -2.20 -6.22
CA TYR A 347 -6.81 -1.24 -6.47
C TYR A 347 -7.34 -1.29 -7.90
N THR A 348 -6.66 -1.99 -8.80
CA THR A 348 -6.93 -2.03 -10.24
C THR A 348 -8.06 -2.98 -10.66
N TRP A 349 -8.69 -3.70 -9.74
CA TRP A 349 -9.73 -4.68 -10.05
C TRP A 349 -10.82 -4.16 -11.00
N SER A 350 -11.24 -2.90 -10.83
CA SER A 350 -12.29 -2.29 -11.66
C SER A 350 -11.81 -1.86 -13.05
N VAL A 351 -10.51 -1.80 -13.28
CA VAL A 351 -9.87 -1.38 -14.53
C VAL A 351 -9.08 -2.49 -15.23
N LEU A 352 -9.13 -3.71 -14.69
CA LEU A 352 -8.63 -4.90 -15.37
C LEU A 352 -9.26 -5.03 -16.77
N PRO A 353 -8.57 -5.64 -17.74
CA PRO A 353 -9.16 -6.06 -19.00
C PRO A 353 -10.48 -6.83 -18.78
N GLU A 354 -11.48 -6.61 -19.64
CA GLU A 354 -12.84 -7.10 -19.44
C GLU A 354 -12.92 -8.60 -19.11
N HIS A 355 -12.10 -9.43 -19.74
CA HIS A 355 -12.07 -10.88 -19.53
C HIS A 355 -11.43 -11.31 -18.19
N LEU A 356 -10.71 -10.41 -17.50
CA LEU A 356 -10.09 -10.64 -16.17
C LEU A 356 -10.86 -9.96 -15.05
N ARG A 357 -11.75 -9.04 -15.41
CA ARG A 357 -12.51 -8.24 -14.44
C ARG A 357 -13.61 -9.07 -13.79
N PRO A 358 -13.75 -9.03 -12.46
CA PRO A 358 -14.93 -9.61 -11.80
C PRO A 358 -16.23 -9.05 -12.39
N SER A 359 -17.19 -9.93 -12.69
CA SER A 359 -18.48 -9.54 -13.26
C SER A 359 -19.41 -8.91 -12.23
N ASP A 360 -19.18 -9.19 -10.96
CA ASP A 360 -20.03 -8.80 -9.84
C ASP A 360 -19.24 -8.71 -8.52
N ARG A 361 -19.95 -8.38 -7.45
CA ARG A 361 -19.39 -8.27 -6.11
C ARG A 361 -18.83 -9.59 -5.59
N GLU A 362 -19.50 -10.71 -5.85
CA GLU A 362 -19.05 -12.03 -5.39
C GLU A 362 -17.71 -12.41 -6.02
N GLY A 363 -17.54 -12.11 -7.30
CA GLY A 363 -16.26 -12.28 -8.00
C GLY A 363 -15.14 -11.44 -7.41
N LEU A 364 -15.41 -10.18 -7.03
CA LEU A 364 -14.41 -9.34 -6.36
C LEU A 364 -14.07 -9.87 -4.97
N VAL A 365 -15.05 -10.30 -4.19
CA VAL A 365 -14.85 -10.93 -2.87
C VAL A 365 -13.97 -12.18 -3.00
N ALA A 366 -14.27 -13.03 -3.98
CA ALA A 366 -13.48 -14.24 -4.25
C ALA A 366 -12.03 -13.89 -4.66
N GLY A 367 -11.84 -12.87 -5.49
CA GLY A 367 -10.53 -12.40 -5.91
C GLY A 367 -9.70 -11.88 -4.73
N LEU A 368 -10.26 -11.01 -3.89
CA LEU A 368 -9.59 -10.49 -2.68
C LEU A 368 -9.23 -11.61 -1.70
N ALA A 369 -10.13 -12.58 -1.50
CA ALA A 369 -9.86 -13.74 -0.66
C ALA A 369 -8.74 -14.63 -1.23
N ALA A 370 -8.66 -14.76 -2.55
CA ALA A 370 -7.60 -15.51 -3.21
C ALA A 370 -6.23 -14.83 -3.06
N GLU A 371 -6.14 -13.50 -3.17
CA GLU A 371 -4.90 -12.75 -2.93
C GLU A 371 -4.42 -12.87 -1.48
N LEU A 372 -5.33 -12.75 -0.52
CA LEU A 372 -5.01 -12.94 0.90
C LEU A 372 -4.59 -14.38 1.21
N THR A 373 -5.19 -15.37 0.55
CA THR A 373 -4.78 -16.78 0.63
C THR A 373 -3.37 -16.95 0.08
N TRP A 374 -3.09 -16.40 -1.10
CA TRP A 374 -1.77 -16.43 -1.72
C TRP A 374 -0.69 -15.84 -0.79
N THR A 375 -0.97 -14.69 -0.16
CA THR A 375 -0.03 -14.03 0.76
C THR A 375 0.12 -14.81 2.07
N ARG A 376 -0.96 -15.35 2.61
CA ARG A 376 -0.93 -16.24 3.79
C ARG A 376 -0.01 -17.44 3.57
N ASP A 377 -0.16 -18.11 2.42
CA ASP A 377 0.63 -19.29 2.09
C ASP A 377 2.13 -18.94 2.05
N ARG A 378 2.51 -17.75 1.55
CA ARG A 378 3.91 -17.24 1.64
C ARG A 378 4.37 -17.04 3.08
N PHE A 379 3.53 -16.52 3.95
CA PHE A 379 3.87 -16.35 5.37
C PHE A 379 4.11 -17.70 6.05
N GLU A 380 3.27 -18.69 5.77
CA GLU A 380 3.42 -20.04 6.31
C GLU A 380 4.70 -20.72 5.79
N GLU A 381 5.05 -20.54 4.52
CA GLU A 381 6.32 -21.01 3.92
C GLU A 381 7.55 -20.38 4.60
N LEU A 382 7.43 -19.14 5.08
CA LEU A 382 8.47 -18.44 5.84
C LEU A 382 8.49 -18.82 7.33
N GLY A 383 7.61 -19.72 7.77
CA GLY A 383 7.56 -20.23 9.14
C GLY A 383 6.73 -19.39 10.11
N LEU A 384 5.95 -18.41 9.62
CA LEU A 384 4.99 -17.71 10.44
C LEU A 384 3.77 -18.62 10.72
N THR A 385 3.19 -18.50 11.90
CA THR A 385 2.03 -19.29 12.30
C THR A 385 0.80 -18.40 12.45
N GLN A 386 -0.30 -18.73 11.76
CA GLN A 386 -1.55 -18.00 11.91
C GLN A 386 -2.08 -18.11 13.34
N GLU A 387 -2.40 -16.98 13.95
CA GLU A 387 -2.99 -16.94 15.30
C GLU A 387 -4.49 -17.26 15.22
N THR A 388 -4.94 -18.25 15.99
CA THR A 388 -6.35 -18.53 16.22
C THR A 388 -6.82 -17.69 17.40
N LEU A 389 -7.80 -16.82 17.20
CA LEU A 389 -8.41 -16.12 18.30
C LEU A 389 -9.30 -17.10 19.07
N LEU A 390 -8.90 -17.47 20.28
CA LEU A 390 -9.80 -18.19 21.18
C LEU A 390 -11.05 -17.33 21.34
N ARG A 391 -12.21 -17.83 20.90
CA ARG A 391 -13.50 -17.21 21.19
C ARG A 391 -13.57 -17.05 22.69
N ARG A 392 -13.53 -15.82 23.22
CA ARG A 392 -13.90 -15.58 24.61
C ARG A 392 -15.36 -16.03 24.71
N GLU A 393 -15.61 -17.10 25.45
CA GLU A 393 -16.96 -17.47 25.79
C GLU A 393 -17.62 -16.26 26.44
N PRO A 394 -18.88 -15.93 26.09
CA PRO A 394 -19.59 -14.86 26.75
C PRO A 394 -19.63 -15.20 28.23
N ILE A 395 -19.13 -14.30 29.08
CA ILE A 395 -19.25 -14.40 30.52
C ILE A 395 -20.75 -14.46 30.80
N SER A 396 -21.22 -15.63 31.24
CA SER A 396 -22.62 -15.95 31.58
C SER A 396 -23.09 -15.15 32.80
#